data_d5ec1707ff51a7a65db4bcf331d5f932
#
_entry.id   d5ec1707ff51a7a65db4bcf331d5f932
#
_cell.length_a   1.000
_cell.length_b   1.000
_cell.length_c   1.000
_cell.angle_alpha   90.00
_cell.angle_beta   90.00
_cell.angle_gamma   90.00
#
_symmetry.space_group_name_H-M   'P 1'
#
loop_
_entity.id
_entity.type
_entity.pdbx_description
1 polymer ?
#
loop_
_entity_poly.entity_id
_entity_poly.type
_entity_poly.pdbx_seq_one_letter_code
_entity_poly.pdbx_strand_id
1 'polypeptide(L)'
;DPKDKVLKPKYYIWYDLSPNGKKIYDWASGNAGFKLSNYDGKPEIYPTVPMDDGNGPEGGKYGKYVKLTTSDTGAWGVIVNRRLAAGNLFIGVFDPMPALTNTLLCTRFGLPFSKKPLRLTGYYKYKPGEKLQDKNGKPIEGKIDRGTIYAVMYRNHDANGNAIVLNGNDVKTNPNIVALAD
;
A
#
# COMPACT_ATOMS: atom_id res chain seq x y z
N ASP A 1 -1.73 21.37 27.88
CA ASP A 1 -2.39 20.41 28.76
C ASP A 1 -1.58 19.08 28.70
N PRO A 2 -1.13 18.51 29.86
CA PRO A 2 -0.44 17.23 29.88
C PRO A 2 -1.24 16.06 29.31
N LYS A 3 -2.51 16.27 28.99
CA LYS A 3 -3.40 15.29 28.38
C LYS A 3 -3.32 15.27 26.85
N ASP A 4 -2.73 16.29 26.22
CA ASP A 4 -2.41 16.31 24.80
C ASP A 4 -1.07 15.62 24.51
N LYS A 5 -0.87 14.43 25.01
CA LYS A 5 0.15 13.54 24.45
C LYS A 5 -0.31 13.21 23.03
N VAL A 6 0.02 14.10 22.09
CA VAL A 6 0.02 13.77 20.68
C VAL A 6 0.88 12.52 20.55
N LEU A 7 0.23 11.38 20.41
CA LEU A 7 0.90 10.13 20.10
C LEU A 7 1.62 10.39 18.77
N LYS A 8 2.93 10.60 18.83
CA LYS A 8 3.74 10.76 17.62
C LYS A 8 3.40 9.58 16.72
N PRO A 9 2.97 9.82 15.48
CA PRO A 9 2.67 8.72 14.58
C PRO A 9 3.91 7.85 14.45
N LYS A 10 3.78 6.55 14.65
CA LYS A 10 4.90 5.61 14.53
C LYS A 10 5.23 5.26 13.08
N TYR A 11 4.43 5.73 12.12
CA TYR A 11 4.62 5.56 10.67
C TYR A 11 3.97 6.70 9.90
N TYR A 12 4.32 6.86 8.62
CA TYR A 12 3.76 7.89 7.77
C TYR A 12 2.32 7.57 7.36
N ILE A 13 1.48 8.58 7.37
CA ILE A 13 0.09 8.58 6.89
C ILE A 13 0.01 9.53 5.70
N TRP A 14 -0.68 9.11 4.67
CA TRP A 14 -0.77 9.81 3.40
C TRP A 14 -2.07 10.60 3.30
N TYR A 15 -2.01 11.79 2.76
CA TYR A 15 -3.19 12.63 2.55
C TYR A 15 -2.98 13.59 1.38
N ASP A 16 -4.07 13.95 0.74
CA ASP A 16 -4.18 15.08 -0.19
C ASP A 16 -4.70 16.30 0.55
N LEU A 17 -4.51 17.48 -0.05
CA LEU A 17 -5.12 18.71 0.42
C LEU A 17 -6.28 19.09 -0.51
N SER A 18 -7.46 19.27 0.08
CA SER A 18 -8.59 19.90 -0.61
C SER A 18 -8.29 21.37 -0.93
N PRO A 19 -9.04 22.01 -1.85
CA PRO A 19 -8.85 23.42 -2.20
C PRO A 19 -8.90 24.39 -1.00
N ASN A 20 -9.61 24.02 0.07
CA ASN A 20 -9.70 24.79 1.31
C ASN A 20 -8.67 24.36 2.37
N GLY A 21 -7.66 23.57 2.01
CA GLY A 21 -6.58 23.14 2.89
C GLY A 21 -6.92 21.99 3.85
N LYS A 22 -8.12 21.40 3.76
CA LYS A 22 -8.48 20.23 4.59
C LYS A 22 -7.75 18.98 4.11
N LYS A 23 -7.21 18.19 5.04
CA LYS A 23 -6.60 16.88 4.73
C LYS A 23 -7.67 15.87 4.32
N ILE A 24 -7.40 15.16 3.23
CA ILE A 24 -8.23 14.08 2.68
C ILE A 24 -7.38 12.81 2.69
N TYR A 25 -7.82 11.78 3.42
CA TYR A 25 -7.06 10.54 3.64
C TYR A 25 -7.52 9.43 2.70
N ASP A 26 -7.36 9.66 1.41
CA ASP A 26 -7.76 8.73 0.35
C ASP A 26 -6.70 7.67 0.03
N TRP A 27 -5.49 7.87 0.56
CA TRP A 27 -4.36 6.98 0.36
C TRP A 27 -4.08 6.15 1.59
N ALA A 28 -3.82 4.87 1.39
CA ALA A 28 -3.45 3.94 2.45
C ALA A 28 -2.21 3.12 2.09
N SER A 29 -1.60 2.53 3.11
CA SER A 29 -0.46 1.61 2.96
C SER A 29 -0.53 0.51 4.00
N GLY A 30 0.23 -0.57 3.80
CA GLY A 30 0.38 -1.66 4.76
C GLY A 30 1.19 -1.31 6.02
N ASN A 31 1.62 -0.08 6.18
CA ASN A 31 2.42 0.34 7.35
C ASN A 31 1.71 0.08 8.68
N ALA A 32 0.39 0.25 8.74
CA ALA A 32 -0.38 -0.06 9.95
C ALA A 32 -0.30 -1.55 10.33
N GLY A 33 -0.30 -2.44 9.34
CA GLY A 33 -0.08 -3.88 9.54
C GLY A 33 1.36 -4.19 9.94
N PHE A 34 2.33 -3.56 9.32
CA PHE A 34 3.74 -3.72 9.68
C PHE A 34 4.02 -3.32 11.14
N LYS A 35 3.32 -2.31 11.65
CA LYS A 35 3.38 -1.92 13.07
C LYS A 35 2.97 -3.04 14.02
N LEU A 36 2.05 -3.92 13.62
CA LEU A 36 1.61 -5.07 14.43
C LEU A 36 2.74 -6.10 14.63
N SER A 37 3.77 -6.10 13.81
CA SER A 37 4.97 -6.93 13.99
C SER A 37 5.86 -6.48 15.16
N ASN A 38 5.30 -5.71 16.07
CA ASN A 38 5.95 -5.21 17.29
C ASN A 38 7.18 -4.32 17.04
N TYR A 39 7.16 -3.63 15.91
CA TYR A 39 8.24 -2.78 15.48
C TYR A 39 8.14 -1.38 16.14
N ASP A 40 9.09 -1.07 17.01
CA ASP A 40 9.21 0.23 17.71
C ASP A 40 10.18 1.21 17.03
N GLY A 41 10.54 0.93 15.80
CA GLY A 41 11.53 1.71 15.09
C GLY A 41 11.06 3.10 14.65
N LYS A 42 12.00 3.79 14.02
CA LYS A 42 11.78 5.11 13.44
C LYS A 42 10.85 4.99 12.22
N PRO A 43 10.03 6.01 11.89
CA PRO A 43 9.14 5.99 10.74
C PRO A 43 9.81 5.65 9.41
N GLU A 44 11.10 5.99 9.27
CA GLU A 44 11.87 5.86 8.03
C GLU A 44 12.15 4.41 7.59
N ILE A 45 12.01 3.45 8.49
CA ILE A 45 12.31 2.05 8.18
C ILE A 45 11.07 1.21 7.86
N TYR A 46 9.89 1.83 7.88
CA TYR A 46 8.67 1.18 7.42
C TYR A 46 8.72 0.90 5.91
N PRO A 47 7.97 -0.13 5.43
CA PRO A 47 7.98 -0.50 4.02
C PRO A 47 7.56 0.61 3.05
N THR A 48 6.78 1.60 3.50
CA THR A 48 6.28 2.71 2.68
C THR A 48 6.64 4.03 3.33
N VAL A 49 7.55 4.78 2.74
CA VAL A 49 8.05 6.04 3.31
C VAL A 49 8.13 7.15 2.25
N PRO A 50 7.91 8.42 2.64
CA PRO A 50 8.21 9.56 1.77
C PRO A 50 9.72 9.81 1.74
N MET A 51 10.24 10.21 0.58
CA MET A 51 11.63 10.58 0.39
C MET A 51 11.72 11.98 -0.22
N ASP A 52 12.73 12.73 0.23
CA ASP A 52 13.06 14.08 -0.25
C ASP A 52 14.59 14.24 -0.20
N ASP A 53 15.29 13.45 -0.99
CA ASP A 53 16.75 13.32 -0.98
C ASP A 53 17.40 13.76 -2.31
N GLY A 54 16.65 14.47 -3.15
CA GLY A 54 17.12 14.89 -4.47
C GLY A 54 17.10 13.81 -5.53
N ASN A 55 16.75 12.55 -5.20
CA ASN A 55 16.67 11.42 -6.14
C ASN A 55 15.30 11.26 -6.80
N GLY A 56 14.42 12.25 -6.65
CA GLY A 56 13.12 12.29 -7.30
C GLY A 56 13.22 12.30 -8.83
N PRO A 57 12.08 12.24 -9.55
CA PRO A 57 12.03 12.24 -10.99
C PRO A 57 12.80 13.41 -11.62
N GLU A 58 13.37 13.19 -12.80
CA GLU A 58 14.17 14.19 -13.56
C GLU A 58 15.26 14.87 -12.71
N GLY A 59 16.05 14.06 -11.98
CA GLY A 59 17.15 14.58 -11.16
C GLY A 59 16.70 15.42 -9.96
N GLY A 60 15.53 15.13 -9.41
CA GLY A 60 14.95 15.84 -8.27
C GLY A 60 14.04 17.01 -8.63
N LYS A 61 13.84 17.31 -9.92
CA LYS A 61 12.99 18.41 -10.38
C LYS A 61 11.57 18.36 -9.80
N TYR A 62 10.99 17.15 -9.66
CA TYR A 62 9.67 16.94 -9.08
C TYR A 62 9.71 16.68 -7.56
N GLY A 63 10.88 16.83 -6.94
CA GLY A 63 11.06 16.80 -5.48
C GLY A 63 10.78 15.43 -4.89
N LYS A 64 9.73 15.35 -4.09
CA LYS A 64 9.42 14.18 -3.25
C LYS A 64 8.92 12.98 -4.04
N TYR A 65 9.21 11.80 -3.50
CA TYR A 65 8.71 10.53 -4.03
C TYR A 65 8.36 9.56 -2.91
N VAL A 66 7.67 8.49 -3.23
CA VAL A 66 7.38 7.39 -2.29
C VAL A 66 8.37 6.27 -2.55
N LYS A 67 9.07 5.86 -1.52
CA LYS A 67 9.90 4.66 -1.54
C LYS A 67 9.11 3.48 -0.98
N LEU A 68 9.00 2.42 -1.78
CA LEU A 68 8.40 1.15 -1.41
C LEU A 68 9.49 0.10 -1.28
N THR A 69 9.56 -0.57 -0.14
CA THR A 69 10.61 -1.56 0.16
C THR A 69 9.97 -2.82 0.72
N THR A 70 10.40 -3.99 0.25
CA THR A 70 10.05 -5.25 0.91
C THR A 70 10.92 -5.39 2.17
N SER A 71 10.28 -5.61 3.32
CA SER A 71 10.93 -5.67 4.63
C SER A 71 10.56 -6.95 5.36
N ASP A 72 11.49 -7.46 6.17
CA ASP A 72 11.23 -8.57 7.09
C ASP A 72 10.37 -8.09 8.26
N THR A 73 9.38 -8.87 8.64
CA THR A 73 8.44 -8.58 9.72
C THR A 73 8.87 -9.17 11.06
N GLY A 74 10.04 -9.79 11.13
CA GLY A 74 10.58 -10.40 12.33
C GLY A 74 9.77 -11.60 12.83
N ALA A 75 9.94 -11.93 14.11
CA ALA A 75 9.35 -13.11 14.72
C ALA A 75 7.80 -13.13 14.66
N TRP A 76 7.16 -11.97 14.80
CA TRP A 76 5.70 -11.88 14.72
C TRP A 76 5.16 -12.25 13.34
N GLY A 77 5.82 -11.78 12.29
CA GLY A 77 5.44 -12.14 10.93
C GLY A 77 5.55 -13.63 10.63
N VAL A 78 6.51 -14.31 11.26
CA VAL A 78 6.62 -15.77 11.19
C VAL A 78 5.40 -16.44 11.83
N ILE A 79 4.94 -15.97 12.99
CA ILE A 79 3.76 -16.51 13.69
C ILE A 79 2.50 -16.40 12.83
N VAL A 80 2.30 -15.27 12.15
CA VAL A 80 1.14 -15.05 11.28
C VAL A 80 1.37 -15.51 9.84
N ASN A 81 2.46 -16.25 9.58
CA ASN A 81 2.83 -16.78 8.27
C ASN A 81 2.98 -15.68 7.19
N ARG A 82 3.56 -14.55 7.57
CA ARG A 82 3.80 -13.36 6.74
C ARG A 82 5.16 -12.75 7.05
N ARG A 83 6.20 -13.51 6.77
CA ARG A 83 7.58 -13.10 7.05
C ARG A 83 8.01 -11.83 6.33
N LEU A 84 7.49 -11.57 5.15
CA LEU A 84 7.81 -10.41 4.36
C LEU A 84 6.60 -9.47 4.25
N ALA A 85 6.84 -8.18 4.39
CA ALA A 85 5.89 -7.11 4.11
C ALA A 85 6.39 -6.31 2.91
N ALA A 86 5.65 -6.34 1.81
CA ALA A 86 5.92 -5.50 0.65
C ALA A 86 5.48 -4.06 0.93
N GLY A 87 6.33 -3.08 0.58
CA GLY A 87 5.93 -1.69 0.53
C GLY A 87 4.81 -1.52 -0.50
N ASN A 88 3.76 -0.82 -0.13
CA ASN A 88 2.62 -0.56 -1.00
C ASN A 88 1.99 0.79 -0.69
N LEU A 89 1.38 1.40 -1.70
CA LEU A 89 0.56 2.60 -1.57
C LEU A 89 -0.63 2.44 -2.52
N PHE A 90 -1.83 2.67 -2.03
CA PHE A 90 -3.05 2.50 -2.82
C PHE A 90 -4.15 3.47 -2.38
N ILE A 91 -5.10 3.70 -3.27
CA ILE A 91 -6.32 4.46 -2.99
C ILE A 91 -7.31 3.54 -2.27
N GLY A 92 -7.75 3.94 -1.07
CA GLY A 92 -8.67 3.17 -0.24
C GLY A 92 -8.31 3.20 1.24
N VAL A 93 -8.64 2.11 1.95
CA VAL A 93 -8.43 2.00 3.41
C VAL A 93 -7.68 0.72 3.73
N PHE A 94 -6.77 0.80 4.69
CA PHE A 94 -6.11 -0.37 5.29
C PHE A 94 -6.65 -0.60 6.69
N ASP A 95 -7.32 -1.73 6.89
CA ASP A 95 -7.80 -2.22 8.20
C ASP A 95 -6.88 -3.36 8.68
N PRO A 96 -6.11 -3.19 9.75
CA PRO A 96 -5.20 -4.23 10.24
C PRO A 96 -5.91 -5.37 10.97
N MET A 97 -7.18 -5.22 11.36
CA MET A 97 -7.88 -6.21 12.18
C MET A 97 -7.97 -7.61 11.54
N PRO A 98 -8.26 -7.76 10.24
CA PRO A 98 -8.28 -9.08 9.60
C PRO A 98 -6.91 -9.76 9.47
N ALA A 99 -5.79 -9.09 9.77
CA ALA A 99 -4.44 -9.60 9.52
C ALA A 99 -4.15 -10.96 10.16
N LEU A 100 -4.77 -11.26 11.31
CA LEU A 100 -4.59 -12.52 12.03
C LEU A 100 -5.24 -13.71 11.31
N THR A 101 -6.28 -13.47 10.52
CA THR A 101 -7.02 -14.54 9.82
C THR A 101 -6.70 -14.55 8.33
N ASN A 102 -6.80 -13.40 7.66
CA ASN A 102 -6.50 -13.25 6.23
C ASN A 102 -5.98 -11.85 5.95
N THR A 103 -4.67 -11.71 5.76
CA THR A 103 -4.02 -10.42 5.47
C THR A 103 -4.51 -9.75 4.18
N LEU A 104 -5.04 -10.49 3.22
CA LEU A 104 -5.58 -9.94 1.98
C LEU A 104 -6.90 -9.18 2.19
N LEU A 105 -7.61 -9.43 3.28
CA LEU A 105 -8.81 -8.69 3.68
C LEU A 105 -8.50 -7.35 4.35
N CYS A 106 -7.24 -7.09 4.69
CA CYS A 106 -6.82 -5.82 5.29
C CYS A 106 -6.94 -4.63 4.35
N THR A 107 -6.98 -4.85 3.05
CA THR A 107 -7.10 -3.80 2.04
C THR A 107 -8.55 -3.67 1.58
N ARG A 108 -9.04 -2.44 1.53
CA ARG A 108 -10.32 -2.08 0.93
C ARG A 108 -10.01 -1.03 -0.13
N PHE A 109 -10.03 -1.45 -1.40
CA PHE A 109 -9.59 -0.62 -2.52
C PHE A 109 -10.70 0.26 -3.05
N GLY A 110 -10.29 1.45 -3.50
CA GLY A 110 -11.08 2.34 -4.32
C GLY A 110 -11.76 3.47 -3.57
N LEU A 111 -12.14 4.46 -4.35
CA LEU A 111 -12.97 5.59 -4.01
C LEU A 111 -14.03 5.77 -5.08
N PRO A 112 -15.17 6.39 -4.76
CA PRO A 112 -16.16 6.77 -5.76
C PRO A 112 -15.54 7.65 -6.85
N PHE A 113 -15.71 7.24 -8.11
CA PHE A 113 -15.17 7.94 -9.26
C PHE A 113 -16.20 7.93 -10.40
N SER A 114 -16.65 9.10 -10.82
CA SER A 114 -17.73 9.26 -11.81
C SER A 114 -17.26 9.66 -13.21
N LYS A 115 -15.93 9.87 -13.38
CA LYS A 115 -15.38 10.27 -14.68
C LYS A 115 -14.81 9.05 -15.43
N LYS A 116 -14.72 9.15 -16.76
CA LYS A 116 -14.03 8.15 -17.59
C LYS A 116 -12.53 8.51 -17.66
N PRO A 117 -11.63 7.73 -17.06
CA PRO A 117 -10.20 7.99 -17.17
C PRO A 117 -9.71 7.65 -18.56
N LEU A 118 -8.71 8.37 -19.05
CA LEU A 118 -8.07 8.09 -20.33
C LEU A 118 -6.74 7.36 -20.15
N ARG A 119 -6.00 7.70 -19.12
CA ARG A 119 -4.68 7.13 -18.85
C ARG A 119 -4.25 7.37 -17.40
N LEU A 120 -3.39 6.50 -16.90
CA LEU A 120 -2.56 6.70 -15.71
C LEU A 120 -1.13 7.00 -16.17
N THR A 121 -0.51 8.05 -15.65
CA THR A 121 0.88 8.41 -15.95
C THR A 121 1.63 8.66 -14.66
N GLY A 122 2.93 8.35 -14.66
CA GLY A 122 3.79 8.58 -13.51
C GLY A 122 5.24 8.23 -13.82
N TYR A 123 6.08 8.45 -12.82
CA TYR A 123 7.51 8.09 -12.89
C TYR A 123 7.79 7.01 -11.86
N TYR A 124 8.63 6.05 -12.22
CA TYR A 124 9.09 5.05 -11.27
C TYR A 124 10.55 4.69 -11.52
N LYS A 125 11.22 4.28 -10.46
CA LYS A 125 12.50 3.57 -10.51
C LYS A 125 12.30 2.24 -9.80
N TYR A 126 12.84 1.16 -10.34
CA TYR A 126 12.71 -0.15 -9.76
C TYR A 126 14.07 -0.84 -9.66
N LYS A 127 14.36 -1.37 -8.49
CA LYS A 127 15.50 -2.25 -8.24
C LYS A 127 14.96 -3.56 -7.67
N PRO A 128 15.05 -4.68 -8.38
CA PRO A 128 14.62 -5.97 -7.86
C PRO A 128 15.41 -6.34 -6.61
N GLY A 129 14.76 -7.05 -5.69
CA GLY A 129 15.43 -7.67 -4.57
C GLY A 129 16.44 -8.73 -5.06
N GLU A 130 17.53 -8.91 -4.30
CA GLU A 130 18.60 -9.86 -4.67
C GLU A 130 18.10 -11.31 -4.71
N LYS A 131 17.12 -11.63 -3.87
CA LYS A 131 16.54 -12.99 -3.75
C LYS A 131 15.03 -12.88 -3.65
N LEU A 132 14.34 -13.50 -4.60
CA LEU A 132 12.91 -13.74 -4.45
C LEU A 132 12.70 -14.89 -3.46
N GLN A 133 11.81 -14.70 -2.50
CA GLN A 133 11.50 -15.68 -1.46
C GLN A 133 10.00 -15.99 -1.45
N ASP A 134 9.68 -17.21 -1.06
CA ASP A 134 8.30 -17.60 -0.76
C ASP A 134 7.82 -17.03 0.60
N LYS A 135 6.58 -17.30 0.95
CA LYS A 135 5.97 -16.85 2.22
C LYS A 135 6.70 -17.34 3.48
N ASN A 136 7.51 -18.41 3.37
CA ASN A 136 8.28 -18.99 4.47
C ASN A 136 9.73 -18.46 4.49
N GLY A 137 10.09 -17.56 3.56
CA GLY A 137 11.44 -17.02 3.43
C GLY A 137 12.41 -17.95 2.68
N LYS A 138 11.89 -19.00 2.01
CA LYS A 138 12.73 -19.91 1.19
C LYS A 138 12.98 -19.26 -0.17
N PRO A 139 14.24 -19.17 -0.64
CA PRO A 139 14.55 -18.66 -1.96
C PRO A 139 13.83 -19.43 -3.08
N ILE A 140 13.35 -18.70 -4.09
CA ILE A 140 12.77 -19.24 -5.30
C ILE A 140 13.79 -19.07 -6.42
N GLU A 141 14.45 -20.15 -6.77
CA GLU A 141 15.51 -20.18 -7.78
C GLU A 141 14.98 -19.81 -9.19
N GLY A 142 15.79 -19.12 -9.97
CA GLY A 142 15.48 -18.79 -11.37
C GLY A 142 14.38 -17.75 -11.57
N LYS A 143 13.87 -17.12 -10.51
CA LYS A 143 12.89 -16.03 -10.59
C LYS A 143 13.47 -14.72 -10.08
N ILE A 144 13.07 -13.64 -10.74
CA ILE A 144 13.43 -12.27 -10.38
C ILE A 144 12.23 -11.61 -9.68
N ASP A 145 12.50 -10.89 -8.59
CA ASP A 145 11.51 -10.05 -7.94
C ASP A 145 10.94 -8.99 -8.90
N ARG A 146 9.65 -8.69 -8.78
CA ARG A 146 8.94 -7.73 -9.64
C ARG A 146 8.05 -6.83 -8.81
N GLY A 147 8.13 -5.52 -9.09
CA GLY A 147 7.16 -4.55 -8.63
C GLY A 147 5.93 -4.54 -9.56
N THR A 148 4.79 -4.14 -9.03
CA THR A 148 3.55 -3.99 -9.80
C THR A 148 2.96 -2.60 -9.59
N ILE A 149 2.57 -1.95 -10.69
CA ILE A 149 1.80 -0.70 -10.69
C ILE A 149 0.58 -0.96 -11.55
N TYR A 150 -0.60 -0.76 -10.98
CA TYR A 150 -1.84 -0.98 -11.73
C TYR A 150 -2.94 0.00 -11.31
N ALA A 151 -3.92 0.20 -12.20
CA ALA A 151 -5.13 0.94 -11.92
C ALA A 151 -6.35 0.06 -12.24
N VAL A 152 -7.30 0.03 -11.31
CA VAL A 152 -8.54 -0.75 -11.44
C VAL A 152 -9.74 0.17 -11.31
N MET A 153 -10.69 0.02 -12.22
CA MET A 153 -12.03 0.58 -12.08
C MET A 153 -13.04 -0.55 -11.98
N TYR A 154 -13.95 -0.43 -11.05
CA TYR A 154 -14.98 -1.43 -10.83
C TYR A 154 -16.33 -0.79 -10.48
N ARG A 155 -17.42 -1.53 -10.70
CA ARG A 155 -18.73 -1.12 -10.23
C ARG A 155 -18.78 -1.26 -8.71
N ASN A 156 -19.14 -0.20 -8.02
CA ASN A 156 -19.25 -0.19 -6.56
C ASN A 156 -20.55 -0.82 -6.01
N HIS A 157 -21.44 -1.28 -6.92
CA HIS A 157 -22.65 -2.06 -6.59
C HIS A 157 -22.84 -3.16 -7.62
N ASP A 158 -23.41 -4.28 -7.19
CA ASP A 158 -23.85 -5.36 -8.05
C ASP A 158 -25.23 -5.05 -8.72
N ALA A 159 -25.74 -5.98 -9.51
CA ALA A 159 -27.04 -5.85 -10.17
C ALA A 159 -28.22 -5.77 -9.19
N ASN A 160 -28.07 -6.20 -7.95
CA ASN A 160 -29.06 -6.17 -6.90
C ASN A 160 -28.94 -4.93 -5.99
N GLY A 161 -27.97 -4.03 -6.29
CA GLY A 161 -27.71 -2.84 -5.48
C GLY A 161 -26.84 -3.07 -4.24
N ASN A 162 -26.27 -4.26 -4.05
CA ASN A 162 -25.37 -4.52 -2.93
C ASN A 162 -24.01 -3.85 -3.17
N ALA A 163 -23.48 -3.24 -2.14
CA ALA A 163 -22.17 -2.56 -2.22
C ALA A 163 -21.03 -3.57 -2.45
N ILE A 164 -20.13 -3.22 -3.37
CA ILE A 164 -18.93 -3.98 -3.69
C ILE A 164 -17.71 -3.16 -3.29
N VAL A 165 -16.79 -3.81 -2.58
CA VAL A 165 -15.47 -3.27 -2.23
C VAL A 165 -14.43 -4.33 -2.50
N LEU A 166 -13.51 -4.05 -3.42
CA LEU A 166 -12.42 -4.97 -3.74
C LEU A 166 -11.40 -5.02 -2.61
N ASN A 167 -10.78 -6.17 -2.43
CA ASN A 167 -9.72 -6.40 -1.46
C ASN A 167 -8.56 -7.19 -2.08
N GLY A 168 -7.55 -7.55 -1.31
CA GLY A 168 -6.38 -8.26 -1.83
C GLY A 168 -6.65 -9.63 -2.45
N ASN A 169 -7.81 -10.25 -2.18
CA ASN A 169 -8.14 -11.54 -2.81
C ASN A 169 -8.64 -11.38 -4.26
N ASP A 170 -9.26 -10.26 -4.59
CA ASP A 170 -10.04 -10.14 -5.81
C ASP A 170 -9.79 -8.86 -6.65
N VAL A 171 -8.89 -7.99 -6.21
CA VAL A 171 -8.65 -6.68 -6.84
C VAL A 171 -8.31 -6.73 -8.34
N LYS A 172 -7.83 -7.86 -8.86
CA LYS A 172 -7.54 -8.06 -10.29
C LYS A 172 -8.47 -9.07 -10.97
N THR A 173 -9.36 -9.72 -10.23
CA THR A 173 -10.15 -10.85 -10.73
C THR A 173 -11.65 -10.73 -10.50
N ASN A 174 -12.09 -9.72 -9.75
CA ASN A 174 -13.50 -9.53 -9.43
C ASN A 174 -14.33 -9.30 -10.71
N PRO A 175 -15.50 -9.97 -10.90
CA PRO A 175 -16.33 -9.83 -12.09
C PRO A 175 -16.92 -8.43 -12.30
N ASN A 176 -16.89 -7.58 -11.28
CA ASN A 176 -17.35 -6.20 -11.37
C ASN A 176 -16.27 -5.21 -11.85
N ILE A 177 -15.07 -5.68 -12.17
CA ILE A 177 -14.03 -4.85 -12.79
C ILE A 177 -14.50 -4.45 -14.19
N VAL A 178 -14.44 -3.16 -14.50
CA VAL A 178 -14.80 -2.58 -15.80
C VAL A 178 -13.59 -2.12 -16.59
N ALA A 179 -12.47 -1.85 -15.92
CA ALA A 179 -11.19 -1.55 -16.56
C ALA A 179 -10.03 -1.91 -15.63
N LEU A 180 -8.98 -2.46 -16.22
CA LEU A 180 -7.72 -2.77 -15.57
C LEU A 180 -6.57 -2.31 -16.48
N ALA A 181 -5.66 -1.52 -15.95
CA ALA A 181 -4.36 -1.18 -16.55
C ALA A 181 -3.27 -1.72 -15.60
N ASP A 182 -2.35 -2.57 -16.13
CA ASP A 182 -1.30 -3.28 -15.37
C ASP A 182 0.04 -3.20 -16.12
#